data_75241a53da340e973ab480645960ae11
#
_entry.id   75241a53da340e973ab480645960ae11
#
_cell.length_a   1.000
_cell.length_b   1.000
_cell.length_c   1.000
_cell.angle_alpha   90.00
_cell.angle_beta   90.00
_cell.angle_gamma   90.00
#
_symmetry.space_group_name_H-M   'P 1'
#
loop_
_entity.id
_entity.type
_entity.pdbx_description
1 polymer ?
#
loop_
_entity_poly.entity_id
_entity_poly.type
_entity_poly.pdbx_seq_one_letter_code
_entity_poly.pdbx_strand_id
1 'polypeptide(L)'
;MPIGEFGRPPELPSEVSPALTTPMYWMYEMGQASLNPARALTDMTKLMFENPFNPWSNTQFGKTIAAGCELFERMTRRYGKPEWRLHDTEVNGVRVPVEIKTVWEKPFCRLLYFERKLTQPLRSPQPRVLIVAPMSGHYATLLRGTVEAFLPGHEVYITDWANARDVPVADGTFGVEDHIDYLIRFLEAIGPGGH
;
A
#
# COMPACT_ATOMS: atom_id res chain seq x y z
N MET A 1 -3.40 12.20 -44.56
CA MET A 1 -2.14 11.49 -44.33
C MET A 1 -2.43 10.35 -43.36
N PRO A 2 -2.23 9.08 -43.73
CA PRO A 2 -2.48 7.96 -42.84
C PRO A 2 -1.36 7.91 -41.79
N ILE A 3 -1.75 7.74 -40.54
CA ILE A 3 -0.87 7.55 -39.40
C ILE A 3 -0.24 6.16 -39.56
N GLY A 4 1.10 6.13 -39.71
CA GLY A 4 1.86 4.90 -39.92
C GLY A 4 1.68 3.91 -38.78
N GLU A 5 1.54 2.64 -39.16
CA GLU A 5 1.62 1.49 -38.28
C GLU A 5 2.95 1.53 -37.51
N PHE A 6 2.87 1.84 -36.23
CA PHE A 6 3.97 1.53 -35.31
C PHE A 6 4.06 0.01 -35.20
N GLY A 7 5.14 -0.54 -35.79
CA GLY A 7 5.44 -1.95 -35.68
C GLY A 7 5.43 -2.39 -34.20
N ARG A 8 4.79 -3.54 -33.93
CA ARG A 8 4.81 -4.22 -32.64
C ARG A 8 6.26 -4.29 -32.14
N PRO A 9 6.55 -3.84 -30.91
CA PRO A 9 7.85 -4.05 -30.33
C PRO A 9 8.17 -5.55 -30.31
N PRO A 10 9.45 -5.96 -30.46
CA PRO A 10 9.82 -7.36 -30.41
C PRO A 10 9.34 -7.96 -29.09
N GLU A 11 8.65 -9.09 -29.19
CA GLU A 11 8.23 -9.88 -28.02
C GLU A 11 9.49 -10.22 -27.21
N LEU A 12 9.62 -9.60 -26.05
CA LEU A 12 10.63 -10.00 -25.07
C LEU A 12 10.31 -11.44 -24.65
N PRO A 13 11.31 -12.31 -24.47
CA PRO A 13 11.07 -13.67 -24.00
C PRO A 13 10.43 -13.61 -22.61
N SER A 14 9.12 -13.77 -22.59
CA SER A 14 8.27 -13.79 -21.40
C SER A 14 8.25 -15.17 -20.77
N GLU A 15 9.40 -15.75 -20.47
CA GLU A 15 9.39 -16.96 -19.66
C GLU A 15 10.67 -17.05 -18.81
N VAL A 16 10.65 -16.34 -17.68
CA VAL A 16 11.32 -16.89 -16.51
C VAL A 16 10.45 -18.10 -16.11
N SER A 17 10.95 -19.29 -16.43
CA SER A 17 10.20 -20.52 -16.26
C SER A 17 9.62 -20.60 -14.82
N PRO A 18 8.32 -20.79 -14.62
CA PRO A 18 7.70 -20.89 -13.29
C PRO A 18 8.37 -21.94 -12.40
N ALA A 19 9.00 -22.95 -13.02
CA ALA A 19 9.71 -24.02 -12.35
C ALA A 19 10.94 -23.58 -11.53
N LEU A 20 11.57 -22.43 -11.84
CA LEU A 20 12.74 -21.95 -11.12
C LEU A 20 12.40 -20.90 -10.04
N THR A 21 11.31 -20.16 -10.21
CA THR A 21 10.88 -19.13 -9.24
C THR A 21 10.18 -19.73 -8.03
N THR A 22 9.44 -20.82 -8.20
CA THR A 22 8.68 -21.48 -7.13
C THR A 22 9.58 -21.99 -5.99
N PRO A 23 10.70 -22.73 -6.24
CA PRO A 23 11.57 -23.21 -5.16
C PRO A 23 12.23 -22.06 -4.38
N MET A 24 12.70 -21.00 -5.06
CA MET A 24 13.31 -19.84 -4.41
C MET A 24 12.30 -19.10 -3.53
N TYR A 25 11.07 -18.98 -3.97
CA TYR A 25 9.99 -18.38 -3.20
C TYR A 25 9.68 -19.19 -1.93
N TRP A 26 9.58 -20.54 -2.06
CA TRP A 26 9.40 -21.43 -0.92
C TRP A 26 10.56 -21.36 0.08
N MET A 27 11.79 -21.33 -0.40
CA MET A 27 12.97 -21.14 0.45
C MET A 27 12.92 -19.80 1.20
N TYR A 28 12.49 -18.74 0.54
CA TYR A 28 12.31 -17.45 1.19
C TYR A 28 11.22 -17.48 2.28
N GLU A 29 10.06 -18.08 1.99
CA GLU A 29 8.97 -18.20 2.97
C GLU A 29 9.36 -19.09 4.15
N MET A 30 10.05 -20.21 3.93
CA MET A 30 10.58 -21.06 4.97
C MET A 30 11.63 -20.31 5.81
N GLY A 31 12.50 -19.54 5.17
CA GLY A 31 13.47 -18.69 5.86
C GLY A 31 12.78 -17.65 6.76
N GLN A 32 11.72 -17.02 6.27
CA GLN A 32 10.93 -16.08 7.07
C GLN A 32 10.21 -16.76 8.26
N ALA A 33 9.65 -17.95 8.04
CA ALA A 33 9.00 -18.73 9.10
C ALA A 33 9.99 -19.16 10.19
N SER A 34 11.21 -19.55 9.81
CA SER A 34 12.27 -19.96 10.74
C SER A 34 12.77 -18.81 11.64
N LEU A 35 12.54 -17.55 11.25
CA LEU A 35 12.88 -16.37 12.06
C LEU A 35 11.87 -16.12 13.21
N ASN A 36 10.68 -16.73 13.20
CA ASN A 36 9.67 -16.48 14.22
C ASN A 36 10.15 -16.80 15.65
N PRO A 37 10.81 -17.93 15.93
CA PRO A 37 11.36 -18.20 17.27
C PRO A 37 12.40 -17.17 17.69
N ALA A 38 13.28 -16.78 16.75
CA ALA A 38 14.32 -15.79 17.01
C ALA A 38 13.72 -14.42 17.33
N ARG A 39 12.63 -14.02 16.62
CA ARG A 39 11.89 -12.80 16.92
C ARG A 39 11.29 -12.83 18.31
N ALA A 40 10.62 -13.92 18.69
CA ALA A 40 10.03 -14.07 20.02
C ALA A 40 11.09 -13.95 21.13
N LEU A 41 12.24 -14.57 20.94
CA LEU A 41 13.37 -14.46 21.88
C LEU A 41 13.90 -13.02 21.96
N THR A 42 14.03 -12.36 20.82
CA THR A 42 14.48 -10.97 20.72
C THR A 42 13.50 -10.02 21.39
N ASP A 43 12.19 -10.20 21.20
CA ASP A 43 11.15 -9.40 21.85
C ASP A 43 11.20 -9.56 23.38
N MET A 44 11.35 -10.80 23.88
CA MET A 44 11.52 -11.07 25.32
C MET A 44 12.79 -10.41 25.88
N THR A 45 13.90 -10.51 25.15
CA THR A 45 15.18 -9.91 25.56
C THR A 45 15.06 -8.39 25.61
N LYS A 46 14.44 -7.76 24.60
CA LYS A 46 14.17 -6.33 24.56
C LYS A 46 13.37 -5.89 25.77
N LEU A 47 12.24 -6.54 26.05
CA LEU A 47 11.38 -6.24 27.20
C LEU A 47 12.14 -6.37 28.53
N MET A 48 13.02 -7.35 28.66
CA MET A 48 13.85 -7.54 29.84
C MET A 48 14.81 -6.36 30.06
N PHE A 49 15.46 -5.86 29.00
CA PHE A 49 16.41 -4.75 29.10
C PHE A 49 15.74 -3.37 29.08
N GLU A 50 14.49 -3.24 28.65
CA GLU A 50 13.68 -2.03 28.78
C GLU A 50 12.97 -1.93 30.15
N ASN A 51 12.92 -3.00 30.94
CA ASN A 51 12.30 -3.00 32.24
C ASN A 51 13.08 -2.11 33.21
N PRO A 52 12.48 -1.05 33.81
CA PRO A 52 13.16 -0.13 34.72
C PRO A 52 13.66 -0.81 36.01
N PHE A 53 13.09 -1.94 36.40
CA PHE A 53 13.53 -2.72 37.56
C PHE A 53 14.75 -3.61 37.28
N ASN A 54 15.17 -3.73 36.04
CA ASN A 54 16.39 -4.45 35.71
C ASN A 54 17.60 -3.53 35.90
N PRO A 55 18.58 -3.88 36.77
CA PRO A 55 19.75 -3.03 37.03
C PRO A 55 20.62 -2.78 35.80
N TRP A 56 20.52 -3.62 34.78
CA TRP A 56 21.27 -3.50 33.54
C TRP A 56 20.61 -2.57 32.51
N SER A 57 19.29 -2.24 32.63
CA SER A 57 18.54 -1.44 31.66
C SER A 57 19.14 -0.05 31.44
N ASN A 58 19.66 0.57 32.50
CA ASN A 58 20.24 1.91 32.45
C ASN A 58 21.73 1.94 32.07
N THR A 59 22.36 0.77 31.93
CA THR A 59 23.76 0.67 31.52
C THR A 59 23.92 0.80 30.00
N GLN A 60 25.10 1.24 29.54
CA GLN A 60 25.42 1.28 28.13
C GLN A 60 25.27 -0.10 27.46
N PHE A 61 25.64 -1.18 28.17
CA PHE A 61 25.50 -2.55 27.70
C PHE A 61 24.02 -2.92 27.49
N GLY A 62 23.13 -2.67 28.45
CA GLY A 62 21.71 -2.94 28.34
C GLY A 62 21.05 -2.20 27.21
N LYS A 63 21.37 -0.90 27.05
CA LYS A 63 20.89 -0.08 25.95
C LYS A 63 21.34 -0.60 24.58
N THR A 64 22.59 -1.06 24.47
CA THR A 64 23.12 -1.64 23.23
C THR A 64 22.39 -2.94 22.87
N ILE A 65 22.14 -3.82 23.85
CA ILE A 65 21.38 -5.06 23.64
C ILE A 65 19.94 -4.73 23.19
N ALA A 66 19.24 -3.84 23.89
CA ALA A 66 17.88 -3.44 23.53
C ALA A 66 17.80 -2.86 22.10
N ALA A 67 18.75 -1.98 21.75
CA ALA A 67 18.84 -1.41 20.41
C ALA A 67 19.15 -2.47 19.33
N GLY A 68 20.00 -3.43 19.62
CA GLY A 68 20.29 -4.55 18.72
C GLY A 68 19.07 -5.44 18.49
N CYS A 69 18.31 -5.72 19.55
CA CYS A 69 17.06 -6.46 19.47
C CYS A 69 16.01 -5.70 18.64
N GLU A 70 15.88 -4.40 18.85
CA GLU A 70 14.97 -3.55 18.07
C GLU A 70 15.35 -3.50 16.58
N LEU A 71 16.65 -3.39 16.29
CA LEU A 71 17.15 -3.42 14.92
C LEU A 71 16.82 -4.76 14.23
N PHE A 72 17.08 -5.88 14.91
CA PHE A 72 16.75 -7.21 14.38
C PHE A 72 15.24 -7.37 14.14
N GLU A 73 14.40 -6.92 15.08
CA GLU A 73 12.95 -6.91 14.92
C GLU A 73 12.55 -6.12 13.67
N ARG A 74 12.99 -4.88 13.52
CA ARG A 74 12.68 -4.00 12.40
C ARG A 74 13.12 -4.57 11.05
N MET A 75 14.28 -5.22 11.00
CA MET A 75 14.82 -5.82 9.77
C MET A 75 14.10 -7.10 9.35
N THR A 76 13.53 -7.83 10.29
CA THR A 76 12.95 -9.16 10.04
C THR A 76 11.43 -9.20 10.10
N ARG A 77 10.77 -8.28 10.80
CA ARG A 77 9.31 -8.25 10.93
C ARG A 77 8.66 -7.75 9.63
N ARG A 78 7.61 -8.45 9.21
CA ARG A 78 6.71 -7.97 8.16
C ARG A 78 5.62 -7.13 8.82
N TYR A 79 5.58 -5.86 8.47
CA TYR A 79 4.51 -4.96 8.91
C TYR A 79 3.33 -5.11 7.98
N GLY A 80 2.13 -5.20 8.56
CA GLY A 80 0.88 -5.18 7.80
C GLY A 80 0.61 -3.80 7.18
N LYS A 81 -0.47 -3.72 6.41
CA LYS A 81 -0.93 -2.47 5.82
C LYS A 81 -1.32 -1.47 6.91
N PRO A 82 -0.74 -0.26 6.91
CA PRO A 82 -1.14 0.78 7.85
C PRO A 82 -2.58 1.25 7.58
N GLU A 83 -3.26 1.73 8.61
CA GLU A 83 -4.56 2.38 8.47
C GLU A 83 -4.42 3.77 7.84
N TRP A 84 -5.46 4.21 7.15
CA TRP A 84 -5.48 5.54 6.53
C TRP A 84 -5.48 6.67 7.57
N ARG A 85 -6.20 6.54 8.67
CA ARG A 85 -6.33 7.54 9.75
C ARG A 85 -6.70 8.95 9.24
N LEU A 86 -7.46 9.02 8.16
CA LEU A 86 -8.04 10.24 7.61
C LEU A 86 -9.52 10.24 7.98
N HIS A 87 -9.84 10.84 9.10
CA HIS A 87 -11.20 10.85 9.66
C HIS A 87 -11.99 12.11 9.31
N ASP A 88 -11.29 13.19 9.02
CA ASP A 88 -11.88 14.48 8.69
C ASP A 88 -10.95 15.30 7.78
N THR A 89 -11.50 16.35 7.17
CA THR A 89 -10.77 17.36 6.41
C THR A 89 -11.48 18.71 6.55
N GLU A 90 -10.83 19.79 6.14
CA GLU A 90 -11.41 21.11 6.14
C GLU A 90 -11.84 21.51 4.73
N VAL A 91 -13.12 21.89 4.57
CA VAL A 91 -13.67 22.38 3.31
C VAL A 91 -14.28 23.75 3.53
N ASN A 92 -13.77 24.78 2.87
CA ASN A 92 -14.22 26.17 3.03
C ASN A 92 -14.23 26.66 4.51
N GLY A 93 -13.23 26.28 5.31
CA GLY A 93 -13.12 26.64 6.72
C GLY A 93 -14.01 25.83 7.66
N VAL A 94 -14.71 24.80 7.16
CA VAL A 94 -15.55 23.90 7.94
C VAL A 94 -14.94 22.50 7.98
N ARG A 95 -14.79 21.94 9.18
CA ARG A 95 -14.32 20.57 9.36
C ARG A 95 -15.44 19.59 9.06
N VAL A 96 -15.18 18.67 8.12
CA VAL A 96 -16.14 17.67 7.66
C VAL A 96 -15.57 16.26 7.79
N PRO A 97 -16.38 15.27 8.20
CA PRO A 97 -15.95 13.88 8.27
C PRO A 97 -15.61 13.33 6.89
N VAL A 98 -14.64 12.41 6.84
CA VAL A 98 -14.23 11.66 5.66
C VAL A 98 -14.53 10.18 5.86
N GLU A 99 -15.23 9.59 4.91
CA GLU A 99 -15.51 8.16 4.85
C GLU A 99 -14.80 7.55 3.65
N ILE A 100 -14.11 6.43 3.85
CA ILE A 100 -13.39 5.74 2.76
C ILE A 100 -14.29 4.65 2.21
N LYS A 101 -14.59 4.74 0.91
CA LYS A 101 -15.44 3.79 0.19
C LYS A 101 -14.66 3.06 -0.88
N THR A 102 -14.87 1.77 -1.00
CA THR A 102 -14.42 1.01 -2.18
C THR A 102 -15.47 1.20 -3.27
N VAL A 103 -15.09 1.86 -4.36
CA VAL A 103 -16.01 2.15 -5.50
C VAL A 103 -15.84 1.15 -6.63
N TRP A 104 -14.73 0.43 -6.64
CA TRP A 104 -14.46 -0.63 -7.59
C TRP A 104 -13.44 -1.63 -6.99
N GLU A 105 -13.59 -2.93 -7.29
CA GLU A 105 -12.75 -3.97 -6.73
C GLU A 105 -12.53 -5.11 -7.71
N LYS A 106 -11.30 -5.54 -7.80
CA LYS A 106 -10.85 -6.79 -8.43
C LYS A 106 -9.71 -7.40 -7.63
N PRO A 107 -9.31 -8.65 -7.89
CA PRO A 107 -8.33 -9.37 -7.07
C PRO A 107 -7.04 -8.62 -6.77
N PHE A 108 -6.51 -7.88 -7.75
CA PHE A 108 -5.21 -7.21 -7.61
C PHE A 108 -5.30 -5.76 -7.17
N CYS A 109 -6.47 -5.11 -7.24
CA CYS A 109 -6.59 -3.70 -6.86
C CYS A 109 -8.02 -3.31 -6.49
N ARG A 110 -8.14 -2.39 -5.55
CA ARG A 110 -9.36 -1.67 -5.23
C ARG A 110 -9.20 -0.20 -5.61
N LEU A 111 -10.28 0.42 -6.06
CA LEU A 111 -10.36 1.87 -6.18
C LEU A 111 -11.06 2.42 -4.95
N LEU A 112 -10.33 3.19 -4.16
CA LEU A 112 -10.87 3.84 -2.97
C LEU A 112 -11.27 5.28 -3.31
N TYR A 113 -12.40 5.70 -2.77
CA TYR A 113 -12.90 7.07 -2.81
C TYR A 113 -13.01 7.63 -1.39
N PHE A 114 -12.50 8.83 -1.17
CA PHE A 114 -12.57 9.53 0.09
C PHE A 114 -13.76 10.48 0.07
N GLU A 115 -14.91 9.98 0.51
CA GLU A 115 -16.15 10.76 0.55
C GLU A 115 -16.13 11.75 1.72
N ARG A 116 -16.25 13.02 1.42
CA ARG A 116 -16.43 14.07 2.42
C ARG A 116 -17.91 14.23 2.72
N LYS A 117 -18.31 14.10 3.98
CA LYS A 117 -19.70 14.25 4.44
C LYS A 117 -20.04 15.74 4.58
N LEU A 118 -20.29 16.37 3.46
CA LEU A 118 -20.63 17.80 3.42
C LEU A 118 -22.04 18.03 3.99
N THR A 119 -22.16 19.01 4.88
CA THR A 119 -23.45 19.44 5.45
C THR A 119 -24.25 20.31 4.50
N GLN A 120 -23.55 20.97 3.55
CA GLN A 120 -24.16 21.79 2.51
C GLN A 120 -23.52 21.46 1.15
N PRO A 121 -24.32 21.51 0.06
CA PRO A 121 -23.76 21.29 -1.27
C PRO A 121 -22.73 22.37 -1.61
N LEU A 122 -21.70 21.98 -2.32
CA LEU A 122 -20.69 22.91 -2.82
C LEU A 122 -21.31 23.84 -3.88
N ARG A 123 -20.85 25.08 -3.92
CA ARG A 123 -21.32 26.07 -4.91
C ARG A 123 -20.95 25.69 -6.35
N SER A 124 -19.86 24.94 -6.52
CA SER A 124 -19.39 24.43 -7.81
C SER A 124 -18.85 23.01 -7.64
N PRO A 125 -18.97 22.15 -8.67
CA PRO A 125 -18.31 20.85 -8.68
C PRO A 125 -16.81 21.02 -8.48
N GLN A 126 -16.23 20.14 -7.68
CA GLN A 126 -14.77 20.10 -7.50
C GLN A 126 -14.15 19.11 -8.49
N PRO A 127 -12.92 19.37 -8.94
CA PRO A 127 -12.23 18.47 -9.84
C PRO A 127 -11.98 17.12 -9.17
N ARG A 128 -12.02 16.07 -9.99
CA ARG A 128 -11.69 14.68 -9.57
C ARG A 128 -10.23 14.42 -9.78
N VAL A 129 -9.60 13.80 -8.78
CA VAL A 129 -8.19 13.41 -8.84
C VAL A 129 -8.09 11.91 -8.61
N LEU A 130 -7.49 11.21 -9.57
CA LEU A 130 -7.07 9.82 -9.41
C LEU A 130 -5.59 9.79 -9.06
N ILE A 131 -5.28 9.33 -7.87
CA ILE A 131 -3.91 9.08 -7.43
C ILE A 131 -3.58 7.61 -7.73
N VAL A 132 -2.63 7.38 -8.62
CA VAL A 132 -2.14 6.04 -8.92
C VAL A 132 -1.00 5.73 -7.97
N ALA A 133 -1.28 4.89 -6.97
CA ALA A 133 -0.26 4.47 -6.01
C ALA A 133 0.76 3.54 -6.70
N PRO A 134 2.04 3.56 -6.30
CA PRO A 134 3.03 2.64 -6.83
C PRO A 134 2.66 1.20 -6.48
N MET A 135 2.74 0.30 -7.48
CA MET A 135 2.43 -1.11 -7.32
C MET A 135 3.56 -1.89 -6.64
N SER A 136 4.79 -1.39 -6.69
CA SER A 136 5.98 -2.10 -6.21
C SER A 136 6.25 -1.86 -4.72
N GLY A 137 5.87 -2.82 -3.89
CA GLY A 137 6.38 -2.98 -2.53
C GLY A 137 5.90 -1.99 -1.47
N HIS A 138 4.98 -1.07 -1.79
CA HIS A 138 4.45 -0.10 -0.84
C HIS A 138 2.92 -0.09 -0.87
N TYR A 139 2.32 0.06 0.31
CA TYR A 139 0.88 0.26 0.41
C TYR A 139 0.48 1.67 -0.04
N ALA A 140 -0.72 1.82 -0.59
CA ALA A 140 -1.29 3.12 -0.99
C ALA A 140 -1.30 4.14 0.16
N THR A 141 -1.35 3.69 1.40
CA THR A 141 -1.24 4.52 2.62
C THR A 141 0.07 5.30 2.75
N LEU A 142 1.11 4.96 1.96
CA LEU A 142 2.31 5.79 1.82
C LEU A 142 1.96 7.20 1.33
N LEU A 143 0.94 7.31 0.48
CA LEU A 143 0.47 8.58 -0.10
C LEU A 143 -0.59 9.28 0.75
N ARG A 144 -0.75 8.90 2.04
CA ARG A 144 -1.71 9.52 2.96
C ARG A 144 -1.62 11.05 2.96
N GLY A 145 -0.42 11.61 3.09
CA GLY A 145 -0.23 13.06 3.10
C GLY A 145 -0.62 13.72 1.77
N THR A 146 -0.44 13.03 0.64
CA THR A 146 -0.89 13.50 -0.68
C THR A 146 -2.41 13.53 -0.73
N VAL A 147 -3.08 12.45 -0.31
CA VAL A 147 -4.55 12.39 -0.23
C VAL A 147 -5.07 13.50 0.66
N GLU A 148 -4.51 13.66 1.86
CA GLU A 148 -4.89 14.71 2.82
C GLU A 148 -4.78 16.11 2.23
N ALA A 149 -3.71 16.39 1.47
CA ALA A 149 -3.49 17.69 0.84
C ALA A 149 -4.51 18.01 -0.28
N PHE A 150 -5.01 16.99 -1.00
CA PHE A 150 -6.01 17.18 -2.05
C PHE A 150 -7.45 17.23 -1.53
N LEU A 151 -7.75 16.59 -0.41
CA LEU A 151 -9.11 16.45 0.14
C LEU A 151 -9.88 17.78 0.29
N PRO A 152 -9.29 18.93 0.69
CA PRO A 152 -10.05 20.17 0.83
C PRO A 152 -10.70 20.68 -0.46
N GLY A 153 -10.05 20.46 -1.60
CA GLY A 153 -10.43 21.05 -2.88
C GLY A 153 -10.82 20.06 -3.98
N HIS A 154 -10.75 18.75 -3.73
CA HIS A 154 -10.91 17.75 -4.78
C HIS A 154 -11.75 16.55 -4.32
N GLU A 155 -12.38 15.87 -5.26
CA GLU A 155 -12.87 14.50 -5.08
C GLU A 155 -11.69 13.54 -5.31
N VAL A 156 -11.25 12.87 -4.24
CA VAL A 156 -10.01 12.10 -4.27
C VAL A 156 -10.28 10.61 -4.37
N TYR A 157 -9.68 10.01 -5.39
CA TYR A 157 -9.66 8.57 -5.63
C TYR A 157 -8.20 8.08 -5.57
N ILE A 158 -7.99 6.86 -5.10
CA ILE A 158 -6.65 6.24 -5.09
C ILE A 158 -6.72 4.76 -5.42
N THR A 159 -5.76 4.27 -6.18
CA THR A 159 -5.57 2.83 -6.40
C THR A 159 -4.96 2.18 -5.17
N ASP A 160 -5.57 1.12 -4.68
CA ASP A 160 -5.12 0.37 -3.52
C ASP A 160 -4.78 -1.06 -3.95
N TRP A 161 -3.50 -1.25 -4.34
CA TRP A 161 -3.01 -2.52 -4.84
C TRP A 161 -2.94 -3.57 -3.73
N ALA A 162 -3.45 -4.77 -4.02
CA ALA A 162 -3.30 -5.91 -3.16
C ALA A 162 -1.83 -6.38 -3.17
N ASN A 163 -1.40 -7.01 -2.08
CA ASN A 163 -0.16 -7.74 -2.10
C ASN A 163 -0.36 -8.99 -2.99
N ALA A 164 0.37 -9.06 -4.10
CA ALA A 164 0.23 -10.15 -5.07
C ALA A 164 0.44 -11.56 -4.48
N ARG A 165 1.11 -11.65 -3.32
CA ARG A 165 1.27 -12.92 -2.59
C ARG A 165 -0.02 -13.44 -1.99
N ASP A 166 -0.95 -12.54 -1.69
CA ASP A 166 -2.21 -12.85 -1.02
C ASP A 166 -3.33 -13.10 -2.04
N VAL A 167 -3.06 -12.86 -3.34
CA VAL A 167 -3.99 -13.12 -4.44
C VAL A 167 -3.89 -14.59 -4.84
N PRO A 168 -4.99 -15.36 -4.80
CA PRO A 168 -4.99 -16.75 -5.23
C PRO A 168 -4.57 -16.91 -6.69
N VAL A 169 -3.79 -17.95 -7.00
CA VAL A 169 -3.35 -18.26 -8.38
C VAL A 169 -4.55 -18.53 -9.30
N ALA A 170 -5.68 -18.97 -8.74
CA ALA A 170 -6.93 -19.17 -9.48
C ALA A 170 -7.51 -17.86 -10.05
N ASP A 171 -7.16 -16.71 -9.49
CA ASP A 171 -7.60 -15.40 -9.97
C ASP A 171 -6.78 -14.88 -11.16
N GLY A 172 -5.83 -15.68 -11.63
CA GLY A 172 -5.03 -15.43 -12.83
C GLY A 172 -3.66 -14.80 -12.56
N THR A 173 -3.07 -14.31 -13.64
CA THR A 173 -1.79 -13.60 -13.64
C THR A 173 -2.04 -12.09 -13.73
N PHE A 174 -1.04 -11.29 -13.38
CA PHE A 174 -1.13 -9.83 -13.46
C PHE A 174 0.17 -9.26 -14.03
N GLY A 175 0.09 -8.62 -15.18
CA GLY A 175 1.20 -7.98 -15.88
C GLY A 175 1.00 -6.48 -16.05
N VAL A 176 1.88 -5.86 -16.82
CA VAL A 176 1.82 -4.42 -17.11
C VAL A 176 0.57 -4.07 -17.92
N GLU A 177 0.16 -4.94 -18.85
CA GLU A 177 -1.05 -4.76 -19.66
C GLU A 177 -2.31 -4.75 -18.78
N ASP A 178 -2.40 -5.69 -17.85
CA ASP A 178 -3.50 -5.73 -16.87
C ASP A 178 -3.54 -4.48 -16.00
N HIS A 179 -2.35 -3.96 -15.62
CA HIS A 179 -2.26 -2.71 -14.87
C HIS A 179 -2.84 -1.53 -15.66
N ILE A 180 -2.54 -1.44 -16.95
CA ILE A 180 -3.09 -0.39 -17.84
C ILE A 180 -4.61 -0.54 -17.95
N ASP A 181 -5.09 -1.76 -18.17
CA ASP A 181 -6.53 -2.04 -18.28
C ASP A 181 -7.29 -1.69 -16.99
N TYR A 182 -6.69 -1.96 -15.82
CA TYR A 182 -7.26 -1.54 -14.55
C TYR A 182 -7.38 -0.02 -14.45
N LEU A 183 -6.35 0.73 -14.84
CA LEU A 183 -6.39 2.19 -14.82
C LEU A 183 -7.45 2.76 -15.78
N ILE A 184 -7.60 2.18 -16.97
CA ILE A 184 -8.65 2.56 -17.91
C ILE A 184 -10.04 2.34 -17.27
N ARG A 185 -10.26 1.18 -16.64
CA ARG A 185 -11.51 0.87 -15.95
C ARG A 185 -11.77 1.80 -14.76
N PHE A 186 -10.73 2.21 -14.03
CA PHE A 186 -10.87 3.20 -12.96
C PHE A 186 -11.31 4.55 -13.50
N LEU A 187 -10.72 5.02 -14.59
CA LEU A 187 -11.12 6.26 -15.23
C LEU A 187 -12.57 6.21 -15.75
N GLU A 188 -12.98 5.07 -16.34
CA GLU A 188 -14.37 4.84 -16.75
C GLU A 188 -15.33 4.88 -15.54
N ALA A 189 -14.96 4.24 -14.42
CA ALA A 189 -15.78 4.20 -13.21
C ALA A 189 -15.91 5.59 -12.53
N ILE A 190 -14.84 6.38 -12.55
CA ILE A 190 -14.85 7.76 -12.03
C ILE A 190 -15.71 8.65 -12.93
N GLY A 191 -15.76 8.34 -14.24
CA GLY A 191 -16.46 9.13 -15.23
C GLY A 191 -15.77 10.45 -15.60
N PRO A 192 -16.34 11.22 -16.55
CA PRO A 192 -15.74 12.46 -16.99
C PRO A 192 -15.60 13.44 -15.82
N GLY A 193 -14.38 13.94 -15.61
CA GLY A 193 -14.11 14.99 -14.63
C GLY A 193 -14.88 16.26 -14.99
N GLY A 194 -15.53 16.87 -14.02
CA GLY A 194 -16.03 18.22 -14.22
C GLY A 194 -14.85 19.17 -14.49
N HIS A 195 -14.93 19.91 -15.58
CA HIS A 195 -14.01 21.01 -15.91
C HIS A 195 -14.32 22.22 -15.06
#